data_e907b90190c01ca591f23760b8dd3c3c
#
_entry.id   e907b90190c01ca591f23760b8dd3c3c
#
_cell.length_a   1.000
_cell.length_b   1.000
_cell.length_c   1.000
_cell.angle_alpha   90.00
_cell.angle_beta   90.00
_cell.angle_gamma   90.00
#
_symmetry.space_group_name_H-M   'P 1'
#
loop_
_entity.id
_entity.type
_entity.pdbx_description
1 polymer ?
#
loop_
_entity_poly.entity_id
_entity_poly.type
_entity_poly.pdbx_seq_one_letter_code
_entity_poly.pdbx_strand_id
1 'polypeptide(L)'
;MSNKRVFYATQAVLLGDSGATLGSSHVLKGVQSIGVNTVIGHRSVADLGKPSPISLLEDKPQLDISLDKILSSKSEIIFPSSGADLLAGTTHSTEYDMLLLVGEEAREQIDTSGATTQAELKLSYLQIASVSYSISVDSPVSESISFTGHNKEWSTARTFSSTGELGYTHSGNLARRQDYSTSSSVIPSEVQGTMQNITVSFDFSRREILDLGKRQGVSTPSQVNQYKLLNVPVEVTTEINTVVAEKDFSSDIDAQSFSNAPANKEIKAVVSIGGTNTIFNMGTENYLADVNRSGGDSGGGNVEASYTYKNFNTFSIS
;
A
#
# COMPACT_ATOMS: atom_id res chain seq x y z
N MET A 1 21.55 -21.80 -23.34
CA MET A 1 20.30 -21.36 -22.68
C MET A 1 19.90 -20.06 -23.36
N SER A 2 18.73 -19.99 -23.95
CA SER A 2 18.21 -18.72 -24.51
C SER A 2 17.87 -17.81 -23.34
N ASN A 3 18.50 -16.64 -23.26
CA ASN A 3 18.14 -15.60 -22.31
C ASN A 3 16.80 -14.99 -22.74
N LYS A 4 15.70 -15.62 -22.37
CA LYS A 4 14.37 -15.08 -22.61
C LYS A 4 14.13 -13.90 -21.66
N ARG A 5 13.60 -12.81 -22.17
CA ARG A 5 13.20 -11.65 -21.36
C ARG A 5 11.92 -11.97 -20.62
N VAL A 6 11.77 -11.40 -19.43
CA VAL A 6 10.52 -11.47 -18.67
C VAL A 6 9.70 -10.23 -19.01
N PHE A 7 8.47 -10.42 -19.48
CA PHE A 7 7.53 -9.33 -19.77
C PHE A 7 6.51 -9.20 -18.62
N TYR A 8 5.97 -8.01 -18.44
CA TYR A 8 4.92 -7.76 -17.46
C TYR A 8 3.68 -8.65 -17.67
N ALA A 9 3.29 -8.91 -18.92
CA ALA A 9 2.15 -9.75 -19.26
C ALA A 9 2.33 -11.22 -18.85
N THR A 10 3.54 -11.66 -18.54
CA THR A 10 3.85 -13.02 -18.10
C THR A 10 4.11 -13.12 -16.59
N GLN A 11 3.69 -12.11 -15.83
CA GLN A 11 3.80 -12.09 -14.37
C GLN A 11 2.42 -12.08 -13.73
N ALA A 12 2.28 -12.81 -12.64
CA ALA A 12 1.10 -12.76 -11.80
C ALA A 12 1.48 -12.72 -10.33
N VAL A 13 0.71 -11.97 -9.56
CA VAL A 13 0.88 -11.83 -8.11
C VAL A 13 -0.31 -12.45 -7.41
N LEU A 14 -0.03 -13.33 -6.47
CA LEU A 14 -1.03 -13.90 -5.59
C LEU A 14 -0.74 -13.45 -4.16
N LEU A 15 -1.78 -13.16 -3.41
CA LEU A 15 -1.68 -12.74 -2.00
C LEU A 15 -2.75 -13.47 -1.20
N GLY A 16 -2.37 -13.98 -0.05
CA GLY A 16 -3.29 -14.59 0.90
C GLY A 16 -2.72 -14.58 2.31
N ASP A 17 -3.52 -15.02 3.27
CA ASP A 17 -3.08 -15.12 4.66
C ASP A 17 -1.89 -16.08 4.80
N SER A 18 -1.03 -15.81 5.77
CA SER A 18 0.17 -16.61 6.01
C SER A 18 -0.19 -18.07 6.30
N GLY A 19 0.48 -18.99 5.57
CA GLY A 19 0.22 -20.42 5.63
C GLY A 19 -0.95 -20.91 4.77
N ALA A 20 -1.67 -20.01 4.08
CA ALA A 20 -2.71 -20.42 3.14
C ALA A 20 -2.12 -21.08 1.89
N THR A 21 -2.86 -22.04 1.33
CA THR A 21 -2.53 -22.58 0.00
C THR A 21 -3.00 -21.59 -1.05
N LEU A 22 -2.05 -20.87 -1.67
CA LEU A 22 -2.35 -19.88 -2.68
C LEU A 22 -2.84 -20.57 -3.97
N GLY A 23 -3.99 -20.14 -4.45
CA GLY A 23 -4.65 -20.66 -5.67
C GLY A 23 -5.19 -19.54 -6.53
N SER A 24 -5.93 -19.88 -7.59
CA SER A 24 -6.48 -18.92 -8.56
C SER A 24 -7.38 -17.83 -7.94
N SER A 25 -8.02 -18.11 -6.80
CA SER A 25 -8.82 -17.13 -6.05
C SER A 25 -8.00 -16.04 -5.36
N HIS A 26 -6.69 -16.25 -5.20
CA HIS A 26 -5.77 -15.34 -4.54
C HIS A 26 -5.02 -14.41 -5.51
N VAL A 27 -5.30 -14.53 -6.81
CA VAL A 27 -4.67 -13.69 -7.82
C VAL A 27 -5.12 -12.25 -7.65
N LEU A 28 -4.15 -11.36 -7.48
CA LEU A 28 -4.40 -9.92 -7.42
C LEU A 28 -4.70 -9.38 -8.82
N LYS A 29 -5.80 -8.66 -8.93
CA LYS A 29 -6.20 -7.98 -10.15
C LYS A 29 -5.81 -6.51 -10.11
N GLY A 30 -5.61 -5.92 -11.30
CA GLY A 30 -5.31 -4.51 -11.44
C GLY A 30 -3.89 -4.11 -11.05
N VAL A 31 -2.99 -5.05 -10.78
CA VAL A 31 -1.59 -4.77 -10.45
C VAL A 31 -0.91 -4.06 -11.60
N GLN A 32 -0.33 -2.90 -11.32
CA GLN A 32 0.41 -2.07 -12.28
C GLN A 32 1.91 -2.21 -12.09
N SER A 33 2.35 -2.32 -10.84
CA SER A 33 3.75 -2.52 -10.51
C SER A 33 3.93 -3.38 -9.27
N ILE A 34 5.03 -4.12 -9.21
CA ILE A 34 5.52 -4.80 -8.03
C ILE A 34 7.03 -4.61 -7.95
N GLY A 35 7.50 -4.11 -6.82
CA GLY A 35 8.91 -4.00 -6.47
C GLY A 35 9.25 -4.96 -5.34
N VAL A 36 10.36 -5.70 -5.46
CA VAL A 36 10.87 -6.57 -4.40
C VAL A 36 12.32 -6.19 -4.15
N ASN A 37 12.58 -5.59 -3.00
CA ASN A 37 13.91 -5.19 -2.58
C ASN A 37 14.36 -6.03 -1.39
N THR A 38 15.63 -6.44 -1.40
CA THR A 38 16.24 -7.18 -0.29
C THR A 38 17.50 -6.46 0.14
N VAL A 39 17.55 -6.03 1.38
CA VAL A 39 18.72 -5.37 1.97
C VAL A 39 19.36 -6.32 2.96
N ILE A 40 20.65 -6.57 2.79
CA ILE A 40 21.48 -7.36 3.71
C ILE A 40 22.55 -6.42 4.26
N GLY A 41 22.41 -6.08 5.55
CA GLY A 41 23.38 -5.24 6.25
C GLY A 41 24.64 -6.06 6.63
N HIS A 42 25.79 -5.41 6.62
CA HIS A 42 27.03 -5.98 7.09
C HIS A 42 27.69 -5.03 8.08
N ARG A 43 28.20 -5.60 9.19
CA ARG A 43 29.02 -4.86 10.15
C ARG A 43 30.42 -5.43 10.16
N SER A 44 31.41 -4.55 10.01
CA SER A 44 32.80 -4.92 10.16
C SER A 44 33.22 -4.83 11.63
N VAL A 45 33.89 -5.85 12.13
CA VAL A 45 34.57 -5.84 13.44
C VAL A 45 36.06 -5.72 13.18
N ALA A 46 36.70 -4.68 13.74
CA ALA A 46 38.12 -4.42 13.58
C ALA A 46 38.83 -4.36 14.94
N ASP A 47 40.11 -4.78 14.96
CA ASP A 47 41.00 -4.57 16.10
C ASP A 47 41.70 -3.23 16.04
N LEU A 48 41.96 -2.67 17.21
CA LEU A 48 42.78 -1.48 17.32
C LEU A 48 44.19 -1.75 16.78
N GLY A 49 44.63 -0.93 15.83
CA GLY A 49 45.94 -1.05 15.21
C GLY A 49 46.03 -1.99 13.99
N LYS A 50 44.92 -2.59 13.57
CA LYS A 50 44.84 -3.33 12.30
C LYS A 50 43.96 -2.64 11.27
N PRO A 51 44.43 -2.39 10.03
CA PRO A 51 43.63 -1.71 9.00
C PRO A 51 42.58 -2.61 8.35
N SER A 52 42.67 -3.92 8.53
CA SER A 52 41.73 -4.89 7.99
C SER A 52 40.70 -5.36 9.02
N PRO A 53 39.43 -5.55 8.66
CA PRO A 53 38.44 -6.11 9.57
C PRO A 53 38.80 -7.56 9.94
N ILE A 54 38.57 -7.93 11.19
CA ILE A 54 38.74 -9.31 11.68
C ILE A 54 37.64 -10.20 11.16
N SER A 55 36.43 -9.64 11.09
CA SER A 55 35.20 -10.35 10.72
C SER A 55 34.17 -9.38 10.12
N LEU A 56 33.40 -9.90 9.18
CA LEU A 56 32.16 -9.29 8.71
C LEU A 56 31.01 -10.05 9.36
N LEU A 57 30.20 -9.33 10.12
CA LEU A 57 28.95 -9.85 10.68
C LEU A 57 27.82 -9.47 9.73
N GLU A 58 27.07 -10.45 9.29
CA GLU A 58 25.84 -10.20 8.51
C GLU A 58 24.71 -9.85 9.47
N ASP A 59 24.05 -8.71 9.18
CA ASP A 59 22.80 -8.37 9.83
C ASP A 59 21.65 -9.15 9.18
N LYS A 60 20.50 -9.14 9.82
CA LYS A 60 19.30 -9.78 9.34
C LYS A 60 18.89 -9.19 7.97
N PRO A 61 18.60 -10.03 6.96
CA PRO A 61 18.01 -9.57 5.71
C PRO A 61 16.66 -8.90 5.95
N GLN A 62 16.47 -7.72 5.39
CA GLN A 62 15.20 -7.04 5.34
C GLN A 62 14.64 -7.14 3.93
N LEU A 63 13.38 -7.47 3.83
CA LEU A 63 12.64 -7.57 2.60
C LEU A 63 11.57 -6.48 2.58
N ASP A 64 11.64 -5.59 1.57
CA ASP A 64 10.67 -4.55 1.34
C ASP A 64 9.99 -4.78 -0.02
N ILE A 65 8.68 -4.78 -0.02
CA ILE A 65 7.86 -5.03 -1.21
C ILE A 65 6.95 -3.82 -1.40
N SER A 66 6.90 -3.29 -2.61
CA SER A 66 5.95 -2.27 -3.03
C SER A 66 5.00 -2.85 -4.07
N LEU A 67 3.73 -2.56 -3.93
CA LEU A 67 2.68 -3.03 -4.81
C LEU A 67 1.73 -1.86 -5.14
N ASP A 68 1.62 -1.53 -6.42
CA ASP A 68 0.65 -0.55 -6.91
C ASP A 68 -0.40 -1.23 -7.75
N LYS A 69 -1.64 -0.89 -7.52
CA LYS A 69 -2.78 -1.44 -8.25
C LYS A 69 -3.89 -0.41 -8.46
N ILE A 70 -4.64 -0.60 -9.53
CA ILE A 70 -5.89 0.13 -9.80
C ILE A 70 -7.07 -0.72 -9.35
N LEU A 71 -8.15 -0.05 -8.91
CA LEU A 71 -9.32 -0.72 -8.38
C LEU A 71 -10.44 -0.79 -9.44
N SER A 72 -10.93 -2.01 -9.71
CA SER A 72 -12.10 -2.27 -10.56
C SER A 72 -13.27 -2.87 -9.78
N SER A 73 -13.03 -3.32 -8.55
CA SER A 73 -14.04 -3.86 -7.64
C SER A 73 -13.65 -3.60 -6.19
N LYS A 74 -14.63 -3.39 -5.32
CA LYS A 74 -14.43 -3.29 -3.87
C LYS A 74 -13.75 -4.54 -3.28
N SER A 75 -14.07 -5.72 -3.79
CA SER A 75 -13.48 -6.98 -3.35
C SER A 75 -11.99 -7.13 -3.66
N GLU A 76 -11.44 -6.24 -4.48
CA GLU A 76 -10.03 -6.24 -4.84
C GLU A 76 -9.16 -5.41 -3.88
N ILE A 77 -9.76 -4.69 -2.95
CA ILE A 77 -9.04 -3.91 -1.94
C ILE A 77 -8.34 -4.87 -0.99
N ILE A 78 -7.03 -4.71 -0.84
CA ILE A 78 -6.18 -5.58 -0.01
C ILE A 78 -6.33 -5.24 1.46
N PHE A 79 -6.40 -3.94 1.78
CA PHE A 79 -6.58 -3.52 3.16
C PHE A 79 -7.94 -4.00 3.70
N PRO A 80 -7.98 -4.71 4.84
CA PRO A 80 -9.21 -5.29 5.33
C PRO A 80 -10.26 -4.22 5.62
N SER A 81 -11.51 -4.50 5.27
CA SER A 81 -12.66 -3.61 5.56
C SER A 81 -12.82 -3.30 7.05
N SER A 82 -12.39 -4.22 7.92
CA SER A 82 -12.30 -4.05 9.38
C SER A 82 -10.96 -3.47 9.83
N GLY A 83 -10.36 -2.59 9.02
CA GLY A 83 -9.08 -1.94 9.31
C GLY A 83 -9.00 -1.26 10.67
N ALA A 84 -10.14 -0.96 11.29
CA ALA A 84 -10.21 -0.46 12.66
C ALA A 84 -9.45 -1.34 13.68
N ASP A 85 -9.49 -2.65 13.51
CA ASP A 85 -8.80 -3.58 14.42
C ASP A 85 -7.27 -3.51 14.24
N LEU A 86 -6.82 -3.36 13.00
CA LEU A 86 -5.39 -3.18 12.71
C LEU A 86 -4.90 -1.82 13.19
N LEU A 87 -5.65 -0.76 12.95
CA LEU A 87 -5.33 0.60 13.39
C LEU A 87 -5.38 0.73 14.92
N ALA A 88 -6.32 0.06 15.56
CA ALA A 88 -6.42 0.03 17.02
C ALA A 88 -5.33 -0.84 17.69
N GLY A 89 -4.50 -1.53 16.89
CA GLY A 89 -3.45 -2.39 17.42
C GLY A 89 -3.94 -3.69 18.05
N THR A 90 -5.20 -4.07 17.83
CA THR A 90 -5.77 -5.31 18.37
C THR A 90 -5.35 -6.54 17.57
N THR A 91 -5.00 -6.37 16.29
CA THR A 91 -4.52 -7.42 15.40
C THR A 91 -3.07 -7.16 15.00
N HIS A 92 -2.14 -7.40 15.91
CA HIS A 92 -0.71 -7.11 15.69
C HIS A 92 -0.01 -8.02 14.66
N SER A 93 -0.60 -9.17 14.34
CA SER A 93 0.08 -10.28 13.69
C SER A 93 -0.57 -10.73 12.38
N THR A 94 -1.34 -9.89 11.71
CA THR A 94 -1.82 -10.26 10.38
C THR A 94 -0.62 -10.36 9.43
N GLU A 95 -0.29 -11.57 9.07
CA GLU A 95 0.80 -11.90 8.15
C GLU A 95 0.23 -12.43 6.85
N TYR A 96 0.90 -12.12 5.76
CA TYR A 96 0.54 -12.53 4.42
C TYR A 96 1.64 -13.35 3.78
N ASP A 97 1.24 -14.28 2.93
CA ASP A 97 2.13 -14.92 1.98
C ASP A 97 1.83 -14.39 0.57
N MET A 98 2.87 -14.08 -0.17
CA MET A 98 2.78 -13.61 -1.55
C MET A 98 3.55 -14.54 -2.47
N LEU A 99 3.00 -14.81 -3.64
CA LEU A 99 3.63 -15.58 -4.68
C LEU A 99 3.68 -14.76 -5.96
N LEU A 100 4.89 -14.51 -6.46
CA LEU A 100 5.10 -13.91 -7.77
C LEU A 100 5.42 -15.03 -8.77
N LEU A 101 4.53 -15.21 -9.72
CA LEU A 101 4.70 -16.15 -10.82
C LEU A 101 5.36 -15.44 -12.01
N VAL A 102 6.36 -16.09 -12.59
CA VAL A 102 7.04 -15.62 -13.79
C VAL A 102 6.91 -16.66 -14.89
N GLY A 103 6.26 -16.30 -15.98
CA GLY A 103 5.99 -17.19 -17.12
C GLY A 103 6.93 -16.97 -18.31
N GLU A 104 6.70 -17.70 -19.40
CA GLU A 104 7.44 -17.56 -20.66
C GLU A 104 7.02 -16.35 -21.49
N GLU A 105 7.97 -15.77 -22.23
CA GLU A 105 7.81 -14.58 -23.06
C GLU A 105 6.76 -14.70 -24.20
N ALA A 106 6.36 -15.91 -24.57
CA ALA A 106 5.60 -16.15 -25.79
C ALA A 106 4.07 -16.17 -25.62
N ARG A 107 3.55 -15.84 -24.42
CA ARG A 107 2.11 -15.95 -24.14
C ARG A 107 1.53 -14.64 -23.60
N GLU A 108 0.29 -14.36 -24.00
CA GLU A 108 -0.45 -13.17 -23.56
C GLU A 108 -0.87 -13.24 -22.07
N GLN A 109 -0.89 -14.47 -21.50
CA GLN A 109 -1.28 -14.70 -20.10
C GLN A 109 -0.46 -15.84 -19.50
N ILE A 110 -0.33 -15.86 -18.17
CA ILE A 110 0.26 -17.00 -17.48
C ILE A 110 -0.68 -18.20 -17.60
N ASP A 111 -0.23 -19.22 -18.31
CA ASP A 111 -0.90 -20.51 -18.39
C ASP A 111 -0.40 -21.40 -17.25
N THR A 112 -1.29 -21.77 -16.36
CA THR A 112 -1.00 -22.64 -15.23
C THR A 112 -1.30 -24.12 -15.51
N SER A 113 -1.89 -24.45 -16.67
CA SER A 113 -2.25 -25.81 -17.06
C SER A 113 -1.07 -26.66 -17.56
N GLY A 114 0.05 -26.02 -17.89
CA GLY A 114 1.26 -26.66 -18.40
C GLY A 114 2.54 -26.15 -17.74
N ALA A 115 3.68 -26.68 -18.12
CA ALA A 115 5.01 -26.37 -17.57
C ALA A 115 5.55 -24.98 -18.00
N THR A 116 4.71 -23.96 -18.05
CA THR A 116 5.07 -22.64 -18.58
C THR A 116 5.46 -21.60 -17.54
N THR A 117 5.17 -21.84 -16.27
CA THR A 117 5.75 -21.04 -15.19
C THR A 117 7.23 -21.41 -15.07
N GLN A 118 8.12 -20.47 -15.35
CA GLN A 118 9.56 -20.72 -15.33
C GLN A 118 10.17 -20.57 -13.94
N ALA A 119 9.60 -19.68 -13.12
CA ALA A 119 10.04 -19.46 -11.76
C ALA A 119 8.90 -18.96 -10.89
N GLU A 120 8.97 -19.30 -9.62
CA GLU A 120 8.11 -18.79 -8.56
C GLU A 120 8.98 -18.10 -7.51
N LEU A 121 8.59 -16.89 -7.13
CA LEU A 121 9.14 -16.22 -5.97
C LEU A 121 8.12 -16.26 -4.85
N LYS A 122 8.40 -17.03 -3.83
CA LYS A 122 7.60 -17.10 -2.61
C LYS A 122 8.16 -16.11 -1.57
N LEU A 123 7.29 -15.26 -1.06
CA LEU A 123 7.54 -14.28 -0.03
C LEU A 123 6.59 -14.60 1.12
N SER A 124 7.12 -14.89 2.30
CA SER A 124 6.31 -15.37 3.42
C SER A 124 6.46 -14.46 4.64
N TYR A 125 5.44 -14.49 5.51
CA TYR A 125 5.38 -13.69 6.74
C TYR A 125 5.51 -12.19 6.48
N LEU A 126 4.80 -11.73 5.46
CA LEU A 126 4.75 -10.32 5.09
C LEU A 126 3.77 -9.58 6.00
N GLN A 127 4.15 -8.40 6.42
CA GLN A 127 3.28 -7.50 7.18
C GLN A 127 3.13 -6.19 6.43
N ILE A 128 1.93 -5.64 6.41
CA ILE A 128 1.67 -4.33 5.80
C ILE A 128 2.48 -3.28 6.54
N ALA A 129 3.29 -2.51 5.80
CA ALA A 129 4.10 -1.41 6.31
C ALA A 129 3.48 -0.05 6.05
N SER A 130 2.90 0.16 4.86
CA SER A 130 2.16 1.38 4.54
C SER A 130 1.04 1.09 3.57
N VAL A 131 0.02 1.95 3.59
CA VAL A 131 -1.10 1.91 2.65
C VAL A 131 -1.38 3.33 2.19
N SER A 132 -1.68 3.49 0.91
CA SER A 132 -2.14 4.75 0.34
C SER A 132 -3.22 4.51 -0.69
N TYR A 133 -4.28 5.32 -0.62
CA TYR A 133 -5.35 5.39 -1.61
C TYR A 133 -5.32 6.74 -2.30
N SER A 134 -5.44 6.74 -3.63
CA SER A 134 -5.55 7.97 -4.41
C SER A 134 -6.83 7.97 -5.23
N ILE A 135 -7.63 9.03 -5.09
CA ILE A 135 -8.84 9.31 -5.84
C ILE A 135 -8.58 10.62 -6.60
N SER A 136 -8.34 10.55 -7.89
CA SER A 136 -7.90 11.69 -8.71
C SER A 136 -8.79 11.90 -9.93
N VAL A 137 -8.81 13.14 -10.44
CA VAL A 137 -9.51 13.48 -11.69
C VAL A 137 -8.80 12.91 -12.92
N ASP A 138 -7.48 12.68 -12.84
CA ASP A 138 -6.65 12.33 -13.99
C ASP A 138 -6.35 10.82 -14.09
N SER A 139 -6.61 10.05 -13.02
CA SER A 139 -6.29 8.63 -12.98
C SER A 139 -7.43 7.81 -12.36
N PRO A 140 -7.49 6.50 -12.64
CA PRO A 140 -8.36 5.59 -11.89
C PRO A 140 -8.00 5.58 -10.41
N VAL A 141 -8.97 5.21 -9.56
CA VAL A 141 -8.72 5.00 -8.13
C VAL A 141 -7.66 3.92 -7.96
N SER A 142 -6.65 4.22 -7.17
CA SER A 142 -5.51 3.33 -6.94
C SER A 142 -5.28 3.03 -5.47
N GLU A 143 -4.69 1.89 -5.24
CA GLU A 143 -4.21 1.41 -3.95
C GLU A 143 -2.72 1.09 -4.07
N SER A 144 -1.90 1.72 -3.22
CA SER A 144 -0.48 1.43 -3.10
C SER A 144 -0.23 0.86 -1.71
N ILE A 145 0.35 -0.33 -1.65
CA ILE A 145 0.66 -1.01 -0.39
C ILE A 145 2.14 -1.39 -0.37
N SER A 146 2.79 -1.13 0.75
CA SER A 146 4.09 -1.70 1.01
C SER A 146 4.01 -2.78 2.10
N PHE A 147 4.84 -3.80 1.94
CA PHE A 147 4.99 -4.89 2.91
C PHE A 147 6.44 -4.98 3.34
N THR A 148 6.65 -5.40 4.57
CA THR A 148 7.95 -5.80 5.08
C THR A 148 7.93 -7.27 5.47
N GLY A 149 9.05 -7.97 5.23
CA GLY A 149 9.16 -9.38 5.55
C GLY A 149 10.61 -9.82 5.71
N HIS A 150 10.81 -11.13 5.82
CA HIS A 150 12.13 -11.69 6.04
C HIS A 150 12.42 -12.95 5.23
N ASN A 151 11.41 -13.59 4.68
CA ASN A 151 11.56 -14.84 3.96
C ASN A 151 11.29 -14.64 2.47
N LYS A 152 12.29 -15.05 1.66
CA LYS A 152 12.27 -14.98 0.22
C LYS A 152 12.86 -16.27 -0.35
N GLU A 153 12.09 -16.97 -1.14
CA GLU A 153 12.50 -18.23 -1.74
C GLU A 153 12.18 -18.25 -3.23
N TRP A 154 13.20 -18.49 -4.05
CA TRP A 154 13.02 -18.73 -5.48
C TRP A 154 12.94 -20.23 -5.73
N SER A 155 11.94 -20.66 -6.47
CA SER A 155 11.77 -22.03 -6.90
C SER A 155 11.55 -22.11 -8.40
N THR A 156 12.19 -23.09 -9.02
CA THR A 156 11.89 -23.53 -10.39
C THR A 156 10.89 -24.69 -10.41
N ALA A 157 10.62 -25.27 -9.22
CA ALA A 157 9.59 -26.27 -9.03
C ALA A 157 8.27 -25.54 -8.73
N ARG A 158 7.26 -25.83 -9.51
CA ARG A 158 5.95 -25.21 -9.36
C ARG A 158 5.27 -25.70 -8.08
N THR A 159 4.99 -24.76 -7.17
CA THR A 159 4.17 -25.02 -5.97
C THR A 159 2.72 -24.60 -6.17
N PHE A 160 2.47 -23.69 -7.10
CA PHE A 160 1.15 -23.22 -7.47
C PHE A 160 0.38 -24.33 -8.25
N SER A 161 -0.77 -24.70 -7.73
CA SER A 161 -1.65 -25.69 -8.35
C SER A 161 -2.92 -25.02 -8.85
N SER A 162 -3.02 -24.80 -10.15
CA SER A 162 -4.26 -24.44 -10.81
C SER A 162 -4.37 -25.20 -12.13
N THR A 163 -5.58 -25.56 -12.50
CA THR A 163 -5.89 -26.13 -13.81
C THR A 163 -6.48 -25.04 -14.67
N GLY A 164 -5.70 -24.50 -15.60
CA GLY A 164 -6.16 -23.51 -16.57
C GLY A 164 -5.41 -22.17 -16.53
N GLU A 165 -5.79 -21.28 -17.42
CA GLU A 165 -5.28 -19.93 -17.49
C GLU A 165 -5.70 -19.13 -16.26
N LEU A 166 -4.79 -18.31 -15.72
CA LEU A 166 -5.16 -17.30 -14.73
C LEU A 166 -5.94 -16.21 -15.45
N GLY A 167 -7.25 -16.42 -15.57
CA GLY A 167 -8.13 -15.47 -16.24
C GLY A 167 -8.20 -14.15 -15.49
N TYR A 168 -7.57 -13.12 -16.04
CA TYR A 168 -7.74 -11.73 -15.58
C TYR A 168 -9.06 -11.16 -16.12
N THR A 169 -10.18 -11.69 -15.69
CA THR A 169 -11.45 -11.05 -16.01
C THR A 169 -11.68 -9.93 -15.00
N HIS A 170 -11.46 -8.70 -15.40
CA HIS A 170 -11.94 -7.55 -14.64
C HIS A 170 -13.45 -7.58 -14.63
N SER A 171 -14.05 -7.68 -13.46
CA SER A 171 -15.50 -7.79 -13.30
C SER A 171 -16.23 -6.45 -13.34
N GLY A 172 -15.55 -5.34 -13.59
CA GLY A 172 -16.16 -4.03 -13.58
C GLY A 172 -15.37 -2.96 -14.34
N ASN A 173 -15.97 -1.80 -14.50
CA ASN A 173 -15.27 -0.63 -15.01
C ASN A 173 -14.33 -0.07 -13.95
N LEU A 174 -13.18 0.43 -14.38
CA LEU A 174 -12.27 1.17 -13.50
C LEU A 174 -12.99 2.38 -12.92
N ALA A 175 -12.88 2.57 -11.62
CA ALA A 175 -13.42 3.74 -10.95
C ALA A 175 -12.63 5.00 -11.36
N ARG A 176 -13.35 6.01 -11.83
CA ARG A 176 -12.82 7.27 -12.36
C ARG A 176 -13.48 8.45 -11.65
N ARG A 177 -13.07 9.68 -12.01
CA ARG A 177 -13.61 10.93 -11.47
C ARG A 177 -15.14 11.02 -11.45
N GLN A 178 -15.81 10.48 -12.48
CA GLN A 178 -17.27 10.51 -12.57
C GLN A 178 -17.98 9.60 -11.57
N ASP A 179 -17.24 8.64 -11.02
CA ASP A 179 -17.76 7.66 -10.07
C ASP A 179 -17.64 8.17 -8.62
N TYR A 180 -17.02 9.36 -8.42
CA TYR A 180 -16.98 10.04 -7.13
C TYR A 180 -18.33 10.72 -6.85
N SER A 181 -18.92 10.41 -5.70
CA SER A 181 -20.21 10.96 -5.28
C SER A 181 -20.02 12.18 -4.40
N THR A 182 -20.22 13.37 -4.97
CA THR A 182 -20.18 14.63 -4.21
C THR A 182 -21.31 14.74 -3.19
N SER A 183 -22.48 14.15 -3.48
CA SER A 183 -23.65 14.22 -2.59
C SER A 183 -23.58 13.30 -1.38
N SER A 184 -22.82 12.21 -1.48
CA SER A 184 -22.66 11.21 -0.40
C SER A 184 -21.34 11.34 0.34
N SER A 185 -20.38 12.06 -0.22
CA SER A 185 -19.11 12.37 0.42
C SER A 185 -19.27 13.54 1.40
N VAL A 186 -18.48 13.55 2.45
CA VAL A 186 -18.40 14.64 3.44
C VAL A 186 -16.97 15.19 3.39
N ILE A 187 -16.86 16.44 2.98
CA ILE A 187 -15.60 17.18 2.89
C ILE A 187 -15.71 18.41 3.79
N PRO A 188 -14.67 18.73 4.56
CA PRO A 188 -14.67 19.92 5.41
C PRO A 188 -14.97 21.20 4.64
N SER A 189 -15.75 22.09 5.26
CA SER A 189 -16.22 23.33 4.63
C SER A 189 -15.12 24.35 4.34
N GLU A 190 -13.97 24.21 5.01
CA GLU A 190 -12.77 25.02 4.79
C GLU A 190 -12.00 24.62 3.53
N VAL A 191 -12.24 23.43 2.97
CA VAL A 191 -11.68 23.03 1.69
C VAL A 191 -12.38 23.78 0.59
N GLN A 192 -11.71 24.78 0.03
CA GLN A 192 -12.22 25.67 -0.99
C GLN A 192 -11.70 25.27 -2.37
N GLY A 193 -12.50 25.57 -3.40
CA GLY A 193 -12.12 25.36 -4.79
C GLY A 193 -12.61 24.06 -5.40
N THR A 194 -12.09 23.76 -6.59
CA THR A 194 -12.45 22.57 -7.33
C THR A 194 -11.48 21.43 -6.95
N MET A 195 -12.01 20.43 -6.27
CA MET A 195 -11.22 19.28 -5.82
C MET A 195 -10.63 18.50 -7.00
N GLN A 196 -9.33 18.23 -6.94
CA GLN A 196 -8.58 17.52 -7.97
C GLN A 196 -8.15 16.12 -7.50
N ASN A 197 -7.79 15.99 -6.22
CA ASN A 197 -7.29 14.75 -5.68
C ASN A 197 -7.63 14.63 -4.19
N ILE A 198 -7.90 13.40 -3.75
CA ILE A 198 -7.94 13.01 -2.35
C ILE A 198 -6.96 11.84 -2.19
N THR A 199 -5.97 12.00 -1.33
CA THR A 199 -5.03 10.93 -0.97
C THR A 199 -5.19 10.62 0.51
N VAL A 200 -5.37 9.35 0.84
CA VAL A 200 -5.38 8.87 2.22
C VAL A 200 -4.21 7.94 2.40
N SER A 201 -3.36 8.21 3.38
CA SER A 201 -2.16 7.39 3.64
C SER A 201 -1.94 7.17 5.11
N PHE A 202 -1.36 6.03 5.45
CA PHE A 202 -0.96 5.69 6.81
C PHE A 202 0.18 4.68 6.80
N ASP A 203 1.05 4.80 7.81
CA ASP A 203 2.23 3.98 7.99
C ASP A 203 2.12 3.15 9.26
N PHE A 204 2.36 1.85 9.12
CA PHE A 204 2.42 0.91 10.23
C PHE A 204 3.86 0.75 10.70
N SER A 205 4.37 1.70 11.46
CA SER A 205 5.68 1.53 12.07
C SER A 205 5.63 0.41 13.11
N ARG A 206 6.65 -0.46 13.11
CA ARG A 206 6.69 -1.62 14.01
C ARG A 206 7.99 -1.67 14.77
N ARG A 207 7.88 -2.02 16.04
CA ARG A 207 9.05 -2.34 16.88
C ARG A 207 9.34 -3.83 16.80
N GLU A 208 10.54 -4.15 16.42
CA GLU A 208 11.02 -5.52 16.38
C GLU A 208 11.65 -5.92 17.73
N ILE A 209 11.26 -7.07 18.26
CA ILE A 209 11.83 -7.66 19.47
C ILE A 209 12.61 -8.91 19.04
N LEU A 210 13.92 -8.85 19.22
CA LEU A 210 14.83 -9.95 18.92
C LEU A 210 15.04 -10.80 20.18
N ASP A 211 15.01 -12.13 20.03
CA ASP A 211 15.26 -13.08 21.09
C ASP A 211 16.69 -13.64 20.99
N LEU A 212 17.41 -13.65 22.11
CA LEU A 212 18.77 -14.22 22.18
C LEU A 212 18.72 -15.74 21.98
N GLY A 213 19.65 -16.26 21.17
CA GLY A 213 19.80 -17.70 20.95
C GLY A 213 18.96 -18.25 19.81
N LYS A 214 18.12 -17.45 19.16
CA LYS A 214 17.39 -17.86 17.96
C LYS A 214 18.10 -17.39 16.71
N ARG A 215 18.52 -18.34 15.87
CA ARG A 215 19.11 -18.03 14.57
C ARG A 215 18.03 -17.55 13.61
N GLN A 216 18.29 -16.41 12.97
CA GLN A 216 17.51 -15.95 11.84
C GLN A 216 17.85 -16.76 10.59
N GLY A 217 16.85 -16.95 9.72
CA GLY A 217 17.09 -17.53 8.39
C GLY A 217 17.02 -19.05 8.29
N VAL A 218 16.49 -19.74 9.29
CA VAL A 218 16.20 -21.18 9.16
C VAL A 218 14.75 -21.36 8.74
N SER A 219 14.56 -22.18 7.72
CA SER A 219 13.32 -22.44 6.97
C SER A 219 12.16 -23.06 7.75
N THR A 220 12.16 -23.01 9.07
CA THR A 220 11.05 -23.50 9.89
C THR A 220 10.31 -22.34 10.57
N PRO A 221 9.01 -22.21 10.33
CA PRO A 221 8.16 -21.12 10.88
C PRO A 221 8.24 -20.94 12.39
N SER A 222 8.49 -22.04 13.11
CA SER A 222 8.58 -22.06 14.58
C SER A 222 9.85 -21.44 15.18
N GLN A 223 10.82 -21.05 14.36
CA GLN A 223 12.10 -20.48 14.83
C GLN A 223 12.23 -18.97 14.59
N VAL A 224 11.30 -18.36 13.86
CA VAL A 224 11.26 -16.92 13.64
C VAL A 224 10.35 -16.28 14.68
N ASN A 225 10.64 -16.44 15.96
CA ASN A 225 9.93 -15.72 17.01
C ASN A 225 10.43 -14.25 17.03
N GLN A 226 10.06 -13.51 16.00
CA GLN A 226 10.22 -12.07 16.00
C GLN A 226 8.87 -11.47 16.18
N TYR A 227 8.65 -10.94 17.35
CA TYR A 227 7.45 -10.15 17.59
C TYR A 227 7.68 -8.76 16.98
N LYS A 228 6.93 -8.45 15.95
CA LYS A 228 6.85 -7.09 15.43
C LYS A 228 5.62 -6.44 16.01
N LEU A 229 5.81 -5.67 17.06
CA LEU A 229 4.72 -4.93 17.70
C LEU A 229 4.45 -3.63 16.92
N LEU A 230 3.20 -3.43 16.58
CA LEU A 230 2.76 -2.18 15.98
C LEU A 230 2.90 -1.03 16.99
N ASN A 231 3.50 0.05 16.57
CA ASN A 231 3.51 1.28 17.34
C ASN A 231 2.15 1.97 17.19
N VAL A 232 1.45 2.10 18.28
CA VAL A 232 0.18 2.85 18.35
C VAL A 232 0.39 4.16 19.09
N PRO A 233 -0.34 5.23 18.76
CA PRO A 233 -1.38 5.33 17.74
C PRO A 233 -0.83 5.35 16.31
N VAL A 234 -1.61 4.85 15.35
CA VAL A 234 -1.31 4.96 13.91
C VAL A 234 -1.89 6.27 13.40
N GLU A 235 -1.02 7.10 12.83
CA GLU A 235 -1.45 8.36 12.18
C GLU A 235 -2.02 8.06 10.79
N VAL A 236 -3.22 8.56 10.52
CA VAL A 236 -3.87 8.55 9.21
C VAL A 236 -3.82 9.97 8.66
N THR A 237 -3.19 10.14 7.51
CA THR A 237 -3.07 11.43 6.83
C THR A 237 -4.00 11.46 5.64
N THR A 238 -4.82 12.51 5.54
CA THR A 238 -5.69 12.77 4.39
C THR A 238 -5.27 14.08 3.76
N GLU A 239 -4.86 14.03 2.50
CA GLU A 239 -4.49 15.19 1.71
C GLU A 239 -5.56 15.45 0.65
N ILE A 240 -6.05 16.69 0.57
CA ILE A 240 -7.07 17.12 -0.41
C ILE A 240 -6.48 18.26 -1.22
N ASN A 241 -6.31 18.04 -2.52
CA ASN A 241 -5.77 19.03 -3.44
C ASN A 241 -6.88 19.65 -4.25
N THR A 242 -6.89 20.99 -4.32
CA THR A 242 -7.93 21.78 -5.01
C THR A 242 -7.31 22.85 -5.91
N VAL A 243 -8.04 23.22 -6.96
CA VAL A 243 -7.79 24.46 -7.72
C VAL A 243 -8.69 25.54 -7.14
N VAL A 244 -8.09 26.62 -6.68
CA VAL A 244 -8.77 27.70 -5.91
C VAL A 244 -9.26 28.78 -6.84
N ALA A 245 -10.51 29.23 -6.67
CA ALA A 245 -11.07 30.38 -7.36
C ALA A 245 -10.89 31.67 -6.52
N GLU A 246 -10.89 32.84 -7.17
CA GLU A 246 -10.68 34.14 -6.50
C GLU A 246 -11.59 34.37 -5.27
N LYS A 247 -12.84 33.96 -5.37
CA LYS A 247 -13.82 34.11 -4.28
C LYS A 247 -13.54 33.23 -3.05
N ASP A 248 -12.70 32.24 -3.21
CA ASP A 248 -12.44 31.25 -2.17
C ASP A 248 -11.42 31.73 -1.13
N PHE A 249 -10.67 32.81 -1.46
CA PHE A 249 -9.70 33.40 -0.53
C PHE A 249 -10.32 34.15 0.66
N SER A 250 -11.56 34.62 0.54
CA SER A 250 -12.20 35.43 1.58
C SER A 250 -12.72 34.64 2.78
N SER A 251 -12.90 33.33 2.62
CA SER A 251 -13.43 32.45 3.67
C SER A 251 -12.34 31.53 4.25
N ASP A 252 -11.09 31.86 4.01
CA ASP A 252 -9.97 31.01 4.28
C ASP A 252 -9.62 30.88 5.77
N ILE A 253 -9.08 29.70 6.11
CA ILE A 253 -8.61 29.39 7.44
C ILE A 253 -7.46 30.31 7.89
N ASP A 254 -6.66 30.81 6.93
CA ASP A 254 -5.57 31.76 7.20
C ASP A 254 -6.09 33.14 7.64
N ALA A 255 -7.36 33.46 7.32
CA ALA A 255 -8.00 34.66 7.81
C ALA A 255 -8.55 34.49 9.24
N GLN A 256 -8.55 33.29 9.78
CA GLN A 256 -8.99 33.02 11.13
C GLN A 256 -7.85 33.26 12.12
N SER A 257 -8.17 33.93 13.21
CA SER A 257 -7.22 34.14 14.31
C SER A 257 -6.79 32.78 14.87
N PHE A 258 -5.49 32.60 15.13
CA PHE A 258 -4.92 31.38 15.76
C PHE A 258 -5.54 31.02 17.12
N SER A 259 -6.40 31.84 17.67
CA SER A 259 -7.13 31.55 18.90
C SER A 259 -8.27 30.55 18.73
N ASN A 260 -8.69 30.26 17.50
CA ASN A 260 -9.72 29.29 17.19
C ASN A 260 -9.12 28.15 16.40
N ALA A 261 -8.53 27.17 17.10
CA ALA A 261 -8.15 25.92 16.47
C ALA A 261 -9.37 25.33 15.74
N PRO A 262 -9.24 24.91 14.48
CA PRO A 262 -10.35 24.28 13.77
C PRO A 262 -10.87 23.09 14.57
N ALA A 263 -12.20 23.02 14.71
CA ALA A 263 -12.82 21.86 15.34
C ALA A 263 -12.56 20.63 14.48
N ASN A 264 -12.58 19.46 15.11
CA ASN A 264 -12.49 18.18 14.42
C ASN A 264 -13.53 18.10 13.29
N LYS A 265 -13.13 17.54 12.17
CA LYS A 265 -13.96 17.44 10.97
C LYS A 265 -14.22 16.00 10.59
N GLU A 266 -15.43 15.75 10.11
CA GLU A 266 -15.74 14.49 9.44
C GLU A 266 -15.20 14.54 8.01
N ILE A 267 -14.48 13.46 7.62
CA ILE A 267 -14.03 13.27 6.25
C ILE A 267 -14.44 11.89 5.78
N LYS A 268 -15.13 11.86 4.65
CA LYS A 268 -15.67 10.64 4.04
C LYS A 268 -15.69 10.81 2.54
N ALA A 269 -15.01 9.95 1.82
CA ALA A 269 -15.04 9.90 0.37
C ALA A 269 -15.84 8.68 -0.10
N VAL A 270 -16.77 8.89 -1.00
CA VAL A 270 -17.63 7.82 -1.57
C VAL A 270 -17.37 7.73 -3.07
N VAL A 271 -16.96 6.55 -3.51
CA VAL A 271 -16.65 6.25 -4.91
C VAL A 271 -17.38 4.98 -5.34
N SER A 272 -18.00 5.00 -6.51
CA SER A 272 -18.57 3.79 -7.09
C SER A 272 -17.48 2.96 -7.76
N ILE A 273 -17.08 1.87 -7.13
CA ILE A 273 -16.08 0.94 -7.66
C ILE A 273 -16.79 -0.33 -8.16
N GLY A 274 -16.71 -0.60 -9.46
CA GLY A 274 -17.38 -1.75 -10.06
C GLY A 274 -18.92 -1.71 -9.92
N GLY A 275 -19.51 -0.51 -9.84
CA GLY A 275 -20.95 -0.30 -9.63
C GLY A 275 -21.41 -0.43 -8.17
N THR A 276 -20.49 -0.60 -7.23
CA THR A 276 -20.77 -0.64 -5.78
C THR A 276 -20.17 0.59 -5.11
N ASN A 277 -20.99 1.30 -4.33
CA ASN A 277 -20.49 2.42 -3.54
C ASN A 277 -19.50 1.92 -2.49
N THR A 278 -18.27 2.36 -2.62
CA THR A 278 -17.20 2.12 -1.67
C THR A 278 -16.94 3.38 -0.88
N ILE A 279 -16.98 3.27 0.42
CA ILE A 279 -16.87 4.39 1.35
C ILE A 279 -15.50 4.32 2.01
N PHE A 280 -14.66 5.30 1.73
CA PHE A 280 -13.42 5.56 2.48
C PHE A 280 -13.77 6.53 3.62
N ASN A 281 -13.83 6.03 4.82
CA ASN A 281 -14.27 6.79 5.99
C ASN A 281 -13.09 7.04 6.92
N MET A 282 -12.68 8.30 7.05
CA MET A 282 -11.63 8.78 7.94
C MET A 282 -12.17 9.23 9.31
N GLY A 283 -13.47 9.01 9.57
CA GLY A 283 -14.10 9.36 10.84
C GLY A 283 -14.38 10.84 11.02
N THR A 284 -14.67 11.24 12.25
CA THR A 284 -15.12 12.58 12.66
C THR A 284 -14.04 13.42 13.34
N GLU A 285 -12.88 12.83 13.64
CA GLU A 285 -11.82 13.48 14.44
C GLU A 285 -10.60 13.83 13.60
N ASN A 286 -10.81 14.43 12.43
CA ASN A 286 -9.73 14.87 11.58
C ASN A 286 -9.33 16.31 11.94
N TYR A 287 -8.05 16.52 12.22
CA TYR A 287 -7.47 17.84 12.53
C TYR A 287 -6.80 18.39 11.28
N LEU A 288 -7.08 19.64 10.94
CA LEU A 288 -6.30 20.33 9.91
C LEU A 288 -4.89 20.57 10.43
N ALA A 289 -3.91 19.94 9.78
CA ALA A 289 -2.50 20.01 10.17
C ALA A 289 -1.72 21.02 9.35
N ASP A 290 -2.04 21.15 8.06
CA ASP A 290 -1.33 22.03 7.14
C ASP A 290 -2.25 22.52 6.02
N VAL A 291 -2.01 23.75 5.56
CA VAL A 291 -2.60 24.32 4.34
C VAL A 291 -1.46 24.91 3.53
N ASN A 292 -1.19 24.33 2.40
CA ASN A 292 -0.18 24.81 1.48
C ASN A 292 -0.83 25.36 0.20
N ARG A 293 -0.34 26.49 -0.28
CA ARG A 293 -0.78 27.07 -1.56
C ARG A 293 0.41 27.24 -2.47
N SER A 294 0.21 26.81 -3.69
CA SER A 294 1.20 26.92 -4.77
C SER A 294 0.53 27.49 -6.01
N GLY A 295 1.30 28.16 -6.81
CA GLY A 295 0.82 28.69 -8.10
C GLY A 295 0.99 30.19 -8.23
N GLY A 296 0.67 30.71 -9.41
CA GLY A 296 0.82 32.13 -9.71
C GLY A 296 2.19 32.46 -10.29
N ASP A 297 2.82 31.52 -10.99
CA ASP A 297 3.99 31.82 -11.80
C ASP A 297 3.57 32.67 -13.02
N SER A 298 4.55 33.38 -13.61
CA SER A 298 4.31 34.20 -14.81
C SER A 298 3.89 33.41 -16.05
N GLY A 299 3.81 32.09 -15.97
CA GLY A 299 3.39 31.17 -17.02
C GLY A 299 1.88 30.90 -17.08
N GLY A 300 1.09 31.45 -16.18
CA GLY A 300 -0.38 31.36 -16.19
C GLY A 300 -0.98 30.11 -15.58
N GLY A 301 -0.28 29.47 -14.64
CA GLY A 301 -0.81 28.34 -13.85
C GLY A 301 -1.94 28.75 -12.90
N ASN A 302 -2.84 27.83 -12.60
CA ASN A 302 -3.86 28.02 -11.59
C ASN A 302 -3.23 28.04 -10.18
N VAL A 303 -3.89 28.73 -9.25
CA VAL A 303 -3.54 28.61 -7.84
C VAL A 303 -4.11 27.29 -7.31
N GLU A 304 -3.26 26.50 -6.73
CA GLU A 304 -3.62 25.23 -6.10
C GLU A 304 -3.49 25.35 -4.58
N ALA A 305 -4.37 24.66 -3.86
CA ALA A 305 -4.28 24.53 -2.43
C ALA A 305 -4.29 23.05 -2.05
N SER A 306 -3.42 22.69 -1.11
CA SER A 306 -3.37 21.37 -0.48
C SER A 306 -3.74 21.51 0.99
N TYR A 307 -4.75 20.76 1.41
CA TYR A 307 -5.21 20.69 2.79
C TYR A 307 -4.84 19.34 3.36
N THR A 308 -4.01 19.32 4.39
CA THR A 308 -3.58 18.09 5.06
C THR A 308 -4.29 17.93 6.39
N TYR A 309 -5.09 16.89 6.51
CA TYR A 309 -5.76 16.50 7.73
C TYR A 309 -5.09 15.27 8.33
N LYS A 310 -5.09 15.19 9.66
CA LYS A 310 -4.57 14.06 10.40
C LYS A 310 -5.59 13.57 11.40
N ASN A 311 -5.68 12.25 11.53
CA ASN A 311 -6.38 11.59 12.62
C ASN A 311 -5.56 10.41 13.15
N PHE A 312 -6.03 9.78 14.20
CA PHE A 312 -5.36 8.64 14.80
C PHE A 312 -6.30 7.44 14.89
N ASN A 313 -5.81 6.30 14.43
CA ASN A 313 -6.49 4.99 14.52
C ASN A 313 -7.88 4.94 13.86
N THR A 314 -8.24 5.89 13.01
CA THR A 314 -9.60 5.95 12.45
C THR A 314 -9.56 5.92 10.94
N PHE A 315 -9.80 4.74 10.38
CA PHE A 315 -10.01 4.54 8.95
C PHE A 315 -10.78 3.24 8.72
N SER A 316 -11.75 3.27 7.83
CA SER A 316 -12.48 2.06 7.44
C SER A 316 -12.94 2.15 5.99
N ILE A 317 -13.12 0.99 5.35
CA ILE A 317 -13.65 0.87 3.99
C ILE A 317 -14.92 0.02 4.05
N SER A 318 -16.05 0.61 3.67
CA SER A 318 -17.35 -0.05 3.72
C SER A 318 -18.11 0.00 2.40
#